data_e1dc0323f419f948318a2583f7e6e25d
#
_entry.id   e1dc0323f419f948318a2583f7e6e25d
#
_cell.length_a   1.000
_cell.length_b   1.000
_cell.length_c   1.000
_cell.angle_alpha   90.00
_cell.angle_beta   90.00
_cell.angle_gamma   90.00
#
_symmetry.space_group_name_H-M   'P 1'
#
loop_
_entity.id
_entity.type
_entity.pdbx_description
1 polymer ?
#
loop_
_entity_poly.entity_id
_entity_poly.type
_entity_poly.pdbx_seq_one_letter_code
_entity_poly.pdbx_strand_id
1 'polypeptide(L)'
;MSTRNNLRQLKIINIFFVSITFIFFLTACSELEQNQYFSPNAQPYNDFTATINRDVVSIGSEISKLLSQDLAIKDISTEGNTTFGQINLANTSLYVDCGMMNNEIYVDYINRIFESSLRADLVIQLKETNQNATNVSLDISYTFISLESGTTWKFSSNKPASIWVGTPAEGALPQRVCLSRHTLEESLISKIRDL
;
A
#
# COMPACT_ATOMS: atom_id res chain seq x y z
N MET A 1 60.29 17.02 50.52
CA MET A 1 60.39 16.84 49.03
C MET A 1 59.30 15.94 48.45
N SER A 2 58.23 15.58 49.17
CA SER A 2 57.24 14.57 48.81
C SER A 2 55.92 15.12 48.26
N THR A 3 55.53 16.34 48.49
CA THR A 3 54.20 16.89 48.13
C THR A 3 54.02 17.32 46.67
N ARG A 4 55.11 17.57 45.93
CA ARG A 4 55.08 18.02 44.56
C ARG A 4 54.74 16.89 43.55
N ASN A 5 55.08 15.65 43.88
CA ASN A 5 54.82 14.50 43.02
C ASN A 5 53.34 14.04 43.05
N ASN A 6 52.70 14.19 44.22
CA ASN A 6 51.28 13.81 44.33
C ASN A 6 50.35 14.76 43.57
N LEU A 7 50.66 16.04 43.47
CA LEU A 7 49.85 16.99 42.67
C LEU A 7 49.98 16.77 41.15
N ARG A 8 51.13 16.31 40.68
CA ARG A 8 51.29 15.95 39.25
C ARG A 8 50.52 14.69 38.89
N GLN A 9 50.56 13.68 39.74
CA GLN A 9 49.82 12.44 39.54
C GLN A 9 48.30 12.68 39.53
N LEU A 10 47.76 13.49 40.42
CA LEU A 10 46.34 13.87 40.47
C LEU A 10 45.88 14.60 39.20
N LYS A 11 46.70 15.50 38.64
CA LYS A 11 46.39 16.20 37.39
C LYS A 11 46.34 15.28 36.18
N ILE A 12 47.25 14.32 36.11
CA ILE A 12 47.30 13.35 35.01
C ILE A 12 46.07 12.43 35.04
N ILE A 13 45.66 11.95 36.21
CA ILE A 13 44.48 11.11 36.42
C ILE A 13 43.21 11.86 36.01
N ASN A 14 43.06 13.12 36.41
CA ASN A 14 41.90 13.95 36.04
C ASN A 14 41.82 14.19 34.51
N ILE A 15 42.93 14.44 33.84
CA ILE A 15 42.95 14.62 32.38
C ILE A 15 42.56 13.31 31.66
N PHE A 16 43.02 12.17 32.17
CA PHE A 16 42.66 10.86 31.61
C PHE A 16 41.17 10.56 31.79
N PHE A 17 40.59 10.83 32.96
CA PHE A 17 39.16 10.65 33.23
C PHE A 17 38.29 11.56 32.36
N VAL A 18 38.63 12.81 32.19
CA VAL A 18 37.89 13.75 31.32
C VAL A 18 37.98 13.33 29.84
N SER A 19 39.14 12.85 29.38
CA SER A 19 39.28 12.37 28.01
C SER A 19 38.46 11.10 27.74
N ILE A 20 38.43 10.16 28.68
CA ILE A 20 37.62 8.92 28.54
C ILE A 20 36.13 9.24 28.54
N THR A 21 35.65 10.16 29.40
CA THR A 21 34.24 10.56 29.43
C THR A 21 33.83 11.26 28.12
N PHE A 22 34.71 12.07 27.54
CA PHE A 22 34.45 12.76 26.28
C PHE A 22 34.35 11.79 25.08
N ILE A 23 35.15 10.72 25.07
CA ILE A 23 35.10 9.67 24.05
C ILE A 23 33.77 8.89 24.16
N PHE A 24 33.28 8.62 25.35
CA PHE A 24 31.97 7.95 25.54
C PHE A 24 30.79 8.81 25.08
N PHE A 25 30.88 10.14 25.19
CA PHE A 25 29.84 11.04 24.67
C PHE A 25 29.84 11.14 23.15
N LEU A 26 30.97 10.90 22.46
CA LEU A 26 31.05 10.95 21.02
C LEU A 26 30.53 9.65 20.34
N THR A 27 30.52 8.52 21.05
CA THR A 27 29.97 7.27 20.53
C THR A 27 28.48 7.09 20.82
N ALA A 28 27.87 7.96 21.62
CA ALA A 28 26.45 7.94 21.95
C ALA A 28 25.57 8.69 20.91
N CYS A 29 26.15 9.28 19.85
CA CYS A 29 25.41 9.54 18.63
C CYS A 29 25.22 8.20 17.89
N SER A 30 24.34 7.33 18.41
CA SER A 30 23.72 6.33 17.56
C SER A 30 23.05 7.12 16.43
N GLU A 31 23.51 6.94 15.21
CA GLU A 31 22.75 7.33 14.03
C GLU A 31 21.33 6.82 14.29
N LEU A 32 20.39 7.73 14.49
CA LEU A 32 18.97 7.40 14.38
C LEU A 32 18.86 6.79 12.99
N GLU A 33 18.70 5.48 12.91
CA GLU A 33 18.45 4.82 11.63
C GLU A 33 17.30 5.55 10.98
N GLN A 34 17.64 6.36 9.99
CA GLN A 34 16.67 7.18 9.30
C GLN A 34 15.78 6.22 8.54
N ASN A 35 14.51 6.13 8.91
CA ASN A 35 13.55 5.25 8.24
C ASN A 35 13.65 5.42 6.73
N GLN A 36 14.19 4.41 6.05
CA GLN A 36 14.44 4.44 4.62
C GLN A 36 13.23 3.90 3.88
N TYR A 37 12.60 4.76 3.08
CA TYR A 37 11.48 4.40 2.23
C TYR A 37 11.93 4.24 0.78
N PHE A 38 11.47 3.14 0.17
CA PHE A 38 11.63 2.86 -1.26
C PHE A 38 10.24 2.82 -1.90
N SER A 39 10.03 3.63 -2.92
CA SER A 39 8.78 3.63 -3.69
C SER A 39 8.59 2.31 -4.43
N PRO A 40 7.32 1.89 -4.66
CA PRO A 40 7.04 0.74 -5.49
C PRO A 40 7.47 0.99 -6.94
N ASN A 41 7.75 -0.08 -7.67
CA ASN A 41 7.97 0.01 -9.11
C ASN A 41 6.65 0.32 -9.83
N ALA A 42 6.71 1.13 -10.88
CA ALA A 42 5.55 1.38 -11.72
C ALA A 42 5.03 0.06 -12.31
N GLN A 43 3.72 -0.16 -12.20
CA GLN A 43 3.05 -1.29 -12.83
C GLN A 43 2.71 -0.93 -14.29
N PRO A 44 2.76 -1.90 -15.21
CA PRO A 44 2.31 -1.67 -16.58
C PRO A 44 0.80 -1.40 -16.58
N TYR A 45 0.36 -0.62 -17.56
CA TYR A 45 -1.07 -0.46 -17.82
C TYR A 45 -1.66 -1.77 -18.31
N ASN A 46 -2.80 -2.18 -17.74
CA ASN A 46 -3.54 -3.39 -18.12
C ASN A 46 -5.01 -3.05 -18.36
N ASP A 47 -5.53 -3.55 -19.48
CA ASP A 47 -6.98 -3.56 -19.75
C ASP A 47 -7.59 -4.86 -19.21
N PHE A 48 -8.40 -4.72 -18.16
CA PHE A 48 -9.12 -5.86 -17.57
C PHE A 48 -10.43 -6.08 -18.33
N THR A 49 -10.35 -6.76 -19.45
CA THR A 49 -11.48 -7.03 -20.34
C THR A 49 -11.62 -8.52 -20.68
N ALA A 50 -12.85 -8.94 -20.95
CA ALA A 50 -13.16 -10.26 -21.45
C ALA A 50 -14.29 -10.16 -22.50
N THR A 51 -14.22 -10.98 -23.56
CA THR A 51 -15.32 -11.14 -24.49
C THR A 51 -15.94 -12.51 -24.28
N ILE A 52 -17.26 -12.55 -24.03
CA ILE A 52 -18.03 -13.76 -23.72
C ILE A 52 -19.10 -13.93 -24.79
N ASN A 53 -19.19 -15.13 -25.40
CA ASN A 53 -20.15 -15.45 -26.48
C ASN A 53 -21.54 -15.73 -25.89
N ARG A 54 -22.12 -14.75 -25.23
CA ARG A 54 -23.45 -14.80 -24.59
C ARG A 54 -24.06 -13.42 -24.58
N ASP A 55 -25.37 -13.35 -24.45
CA ASP A 55 -26.09 -12.08 -24.37
C ASP A 55 -25.85 -11.36 -23.07
N VAL A 56 -26.01 -10.04 -23.10
CA VAL A 56 -25.69 -9.13 -22.00
C VAL A 56 -26.54 -9.38 -20.74
N VAL A 57 -27.79 -9.82 -20.89
CA VAL A 57 -28.70 -10.05 -19.76
C VAL A 57 -28.30 -11.31 -19.00
N SER A 58 -28.03 -12.39 -19.75
CA SER A 58 -27.59 -13.67 -19.21
C SER A 58 -26.28 -13.51 -18.45
N ILE A 59 -25.28 -12.87 -19.07
CA ILE A 59 -23.96 -12.70 -18.43
C ILE A 59 -24.01 -11.74 -17.23
N GLY A 60 -24.83 -10.69 -17.28
CA GLY A 60 -25.04 -9.77 -16.16
C GLY A 60 -25.59 -10.47 -14.91
N SER A 61 -26.54 -11.39 -15.11
CA SER A 61 -27.10 -12.22 -14.03
C SER A 61 -26.03 -13.13 -13.40
N GLU A 62 -25.21 -13.77 -14.22
CA GLU A 62 -24.15 -14.67 -13.74
C GLU A 62 -23.03 -13.94 -13.05
N ILE A 63 -22.64 -12.77 -13.54
CA ILE A 63 -21.68 -11.90 -12.85
C ILE A 63 -22.20 -11.49 -11.47
N SER A 64 -23.46 -11.06 -11.37
CA SER A 64 -24.07 -10.72 -10.09
C SER A 64 -24.06 -11.89 -9.11
N LYS A 65 -24.34 -13.10 -9.61
CA LYS A 65 -24.26 -14.35 -8.84
C LYS A 65 -22.83 -14.66 -8.39
N LEU A 66 -21.86 -14.59 -9.30
CA LEU A 66 -20.43 -14.77 -9.02
C LEU A 66 -19.96 -13.83 -7.90
N LEU A 67 -20.29 -12.55 -8.01
CA LEU A 67 -19.89 -11.54 -7.02
C LEU A 67 -20.49 -11.83 -5.63
N SER A 68 -21.79 -12.18 -5.57
CA SER A 68 -22.49 -12.39 -4.32
C SER A 68 -22.14 -13.71 -3.63
N GLN A 69 -22.03 -14.80 -4.39
CA GLN A 69 -21.87 -16.15 -3.83
C GLN A 69 -20.42 -16.57 -3.67
N ASP A 70 -19.59 -16.36 -4.70
CA ASP A 70 -18.23 -16.89 -4.72
C ASP A 70 -17.22 -15.93 -4.08
N LEU A 71 -17.50 -14.64 -4.12
CA LEU A 71 -16.59 -13.60 -3.60
C LEU A 71 -17.10 -12.91 -2.34
N ALA A 72 -18.33 -13.24 -1.90
CA ALA A 72 -18.98 -12.61 -0.74
C ALA A 72 -18.93 -11.08 -0.79
N ILE A 73 -19.02 -10.51 -2.00
CA ILE A 73 -19.06 -9.06 -2.21
C ILE A 73 -20.40 -8.56 -1.70
N LYS A 74 -20.34 -7.51 -0.91
CA LYS A 74 -21.51 -6.84 -0.36
C LYS A 74 -21.91 -5.65 -1.24
N ASP A 75 -23.12 -5.14 -1.00
CA ASP A 75 -23.61 -3.92 -1.66
C ASP A 75 -23.54 -3.96 -3.18
N ILE A 76 -23.94 -5.12 -3.78
CA ILE A 76 -24.02 -5.26 -5.22
C ILE A 76 -25.26 -4.54 -5.71
N SER A 77 -25.09 -3.65 -6.68
CA SER A 77 -26.17 -2.97 -7.39
C SER A 77 -25.93 -3.05 -8.90
N THR A 78 -27.00 -3.06 -9.67
CA THR A 78 -26.93 -3.06 -11.14
C THR A 78 -27.78 -1.93 -11.69
N GLU A 79 -27.16 -1.07 -12.49
CA GLU A 79 -27.81 0.04 -13.19
C GLU A 79 -27.58 -0.11 -14.70
N GLY A 80 -28.64 -0.51 -15.41
CA GLY A 80 -28.52 -0.84 -16.85
C GLY A 80 -27.52 -1.97 -17.08
N ASN A 81 -26.47 -1.69 -17.84
CA ASN A 81 -25.41 -2.63 -18.18
C ASN A 81 -24.16 -2.48 -17.27
N THR A 82 -24.29 -1.83 -16.12
CA THR A 82 -23.19 -1.63 -15.18
C THR A 82 -23.52 -2.26 -13.84
N THR A 83 -22.63 -3.11 -13.35
CA THR A 83 -22.71 -3.70 -12.01
C THR A 83 -21.66 -3.07 -11.12
N PHE A 84 -22.07 -2.63 -9.94
CA PHE A 84 -21.24 -2.09 -8.88
C PHE A 84 -21.12 -3.08 -7.74
N GLY A 85 -20.00 -3.09 -7.06
CA GLY A 85 -19.81 -3.91 -5.87
C GLY A 85 -18.74 -3.33 -4.96
N GLN A 86 -18.79 -3.70 -3.68
CA GLN A 86 -17.82 -3.25 -2.69
C GLN A 86 -17.30 -4.44 -1.88
N ILE A 87 -15.99 -4.48 -1.65
CA ILE A 87 -15.34 -5.52 -0.85
C ILE A 87 -14.30 -4.91 0.09
N ASN A 88 -14.30 -5.39 1.34
CA ASN A 88 -13.20 -5.14 2.27
C ASN A 88 -12.18 -6.26 2.13
N LEU A 89 -10.94 -5.90 1.85
CA LEU A 89 -9.87 -6.83 1.57
C LEU A 89 -9.02 -7.04 2.83
N ALA A 90 -8.99 -8.29 3.28
CA ALA A 90 -7.97 -8.74 4.24
C ALA A 90 -6.63 -8.95 3.49
N ASN A 91 -5.52 -9.01 4.22
CA ASN A 91 -4.18 -9.18 3.67
C ASN A 91 -3.84 -8.13 2.59
N THR A 92 -3.89 -6.88 2.98
CA THR A 92 -3.72 -5.70 2.11
C THR A 92 -2.52 -5.81 1.17
N SER A 93 -1.39 -6.35 1.64
CA SER A 93 -0.16 -6.53 0.85
C SER A 93 -0.30 -7.47 -0.36
N LEU A 94 -1.34 -8.27 -0.44
CA LEU A 94 -1.64 -9.07 -1.64
C LEU A 94 -2.18 -8.23 -2.80
N TYR A 95 -2.85 -7.13 -2.50
CA TYR A 95 -3.60 -6.33 -3.48
C TYR A 95 -2.94 -4.99 -3.77
N VAL A 96 -2.12 -4.48 -2.82
CA VAL A 96 -1.57 -3.12 -2.86
C VAL A 96 -0.05 -3.17 -2.67
N ASP A 97 0.65 -2.40 -3.49
CA ASP A 97 2.07 -2.11 -3.33
C ASP A 97 2.25 -0.63 -2.96
N CYS A 98 2.66 -0.38 -1.73
CA CYS A 98 3.02 0.96 -1.24
C CYS A 98 4.54 1.10 -1.03
N GLY A 99 5.34 0.23 -1.65
CA GLY A 99 6.79 0.22 -1.50
C GLY A 99 7.29 -0.49 -0.25
N MET A 100 8.49 -0.13 0.17
CA MET A 100 9.16 -0.73 1.32
C MET A 100 9.60 0.32 2.33
N MET A 101 9.58 -0.04 3.60
CA MET A 101 10.13 0.73 4.71
C MET A 101 11.13 -0.15 5.46
N ASN A 102 12.38 0.26 5.56
CA ASN A 102 13.43 -0.49 6.27
C ASN A 102 13.54 -1.96 5.82
N ASN A 103 13.47 -2.23 4.50
CA ASN A 103 13.46 -3.56 3.89
C ASN A 103 12.24 -4.44 4.20
N GLU A 104 11.19 -3.89 4.79
CA GLU A 104 9.89 -4.54 4.99
C GLU A 104 8.86 -3.94 4.04
N ILE A 105 7.88 -4.72 3.56
CA ILE A 105 6.75 -4.23 2.77
C ILE A 105 6.03 -3.15 3.58
N TYR A 106 5.86 -1.96 3.01
CA TYR A 106 5.35 -0.79 3.73
C TYR A 106 3.97 -1.03 4.37
N VAL A 107 3.09 -1.74 3.67
CA VAL A 107 1.75 -2.08 4.20
C VAL A 107 1.85 -2.99 5.43
N ASP A 108 2.74 -3.98 5.41
CA ASP A 108 2.93 -4.90 6.54
C ASP A 108 3.61 -4.20 7.71
N TYR A 109 4.58 -3.31 7.43
CA TYR A 109 5.18 -2.42 8.43
C TYR A 109 4.11 -1.57 9.14
N ILE A 110 3.21 -0.93 8.37
CA ILE A 110 2.10 -0.15 8.93
C ILE A 110 1.17 -1.02 9.77
N ASN A 111 0.74 -2.18 9.27
CA ASN A 111 -0.19 -3.08 9.95
C ASN A 111 0.34 -3.61 11.28
N ARG A 112 1.66 -3.71 11.42
CA ARG A 112 2.30 -4.13 12.66
C ARG A 112 2.24 -3.06 13.76
N ILE A 113 2.26 -1.79 13.39
CA ILE A 113 2.33 -0.65 14.31
C ILE A 113 0.95 -0.04 14.52
N PHE A 114 0.14 0.03 13.47
CA PHE A 114 -1.16 0.67 13.44
C PHE A 114 -2.17 -0.21 12.71
N GLU A 115 -3.44 -0.03 13.02
CA GLU A 115 -4.51 -0.63 12.23
C GLU A 115 -4.59 0.04 10.85
N SER A 116 -4.84 -0.75 9.83
CA SER A 116 -5.16 -0.25 8.50
C SER A 116 -6.30 -1.04 7.87
N SER A 117 -6.92 -0.47 6.86
CA SER A 117 -7.99 -1.13 6.11
C SER A 117 -7.85 -0.85 4.63
N LEU A 118 -8.23 -1.84 3.82
CA LEU A 118 -8.31 -1.72 2.38
C LEU A 118 -9.72 -2.06 1.91
N ARG A 119 -10.32 -1.13 1.18
CA ARG A 119 -11.59 -1.31 0.50
C ARG A 119 -11.39 -1.20 -1.01
N ALA A 120 -12.05 -2.06 -1.76
CA ALA A 120 -12.14 -1.97 -3.21
C ALA A 120 -13.60 -1.73 -3.63
N ASP A 121 -13.81 -0.75 -4.49
CA ASP A 121 -15.06 -0.43 -5.14
C ASP A 121 -14.94 -0.87 -6.61
N LEU A 122 -15.77 -1.82 -7.03
CA LEU A 122 -15.75 -2.46 -8.34
C LEU A 122 -16.78 -1.83 -9.26
N VAL A 123 -16.40 -1.64 -10.52
CA VAL A 123 -17.29 -1.24 -11.62
C VAL A 123 -17.11 -2.21 -12.77
N ILE A 124 -18.15 -2.98 -13.10
CA ILE A 124 -18.15 -3.91 -14.22
C ILE A 124 -19.14 -3.39 -15.24
N GLN A 125 -18.63 -3.08 -16.44
CA GLN A 125 -19.44 -2.60 -17.57
C GLN A 125 -19.60 -3.70 -18.60
N LEU A 126 -20.83 -3.89 -19.06
CA LEU A 126 -21.21 -4.86 -20.09
C LEU A 126 -21.59 -4.13 -21.37
N LYS A 127 -20.98 -4.50 -22.48
CA LYS A 127 -21.26 -3.93 -23.78
C LYS A 127 -21.55 -5.03 -24.77
N GLU A 128 -22.79 -5.05 -25.30
CA GLU A 128 -23.15 -5.95 -26.38
C GLU A 128 -22.32 -5.69 -27.64
N THR A 129 -21.88 -6.73 -28.29
CA THR A 129 -21.20 -6.71 -29.58
C THR A 129 -22.13 -7.20 -30.70
N ASN A 130 -21.76 -6.98 -31.96
CA ASN A 130 -22.60 -7.31 -33.14
C ASN A 130 -22.83 -8.83 -33.38
N GLN A 131 -22.40 -9.73 -32.49
CA GLN A 131 -22.40 -11.17 -32.68
C GLN A 131 -22.99 -11.96 -31.50
N ASN A 132 -23.98 -11.43 -30.78
CA ASN A 132 -24.50 -12.02 -29.53
C ASN A 132 -23.40 -12.34 -28.52
N ALA A 133 -22.36 -11.53 -28.49
CA ALA A 133 -21.29 -11.60 -27.52
C ALA A 133 -21.27 -10.32 -26.67
N THR A 134 -20.87 -10.46 -25.44
CA THR A 134 -20.74 -9.35 -24.49
C THR A 134 -19.27 -9.09 -24.21
N ASN A 135 -18.85 -7.85 -24.39
CA ASN A 135 -17.57 -7.38 -23.90
C ASN A 135 -17.75 -6.89 -22.47
N VAL A 136 -17.00 -7.46 -21.56
CA VAL A 136 -16.98 -7.12 -20.14
C VAL A 136 -15.72 -6.31 -19.87
N SER A 137 -15.84 -5.17 -19.21
CA SER A 137 -14.71 -4.39 -18.71
C SER A 137 -14.82 -4.19 -17.21
N LEU A 138 -13.69 -4.30 -16.51
CA LEU A 138 -13.58 -4.16 -15.06
C LEU A 138 -12.67 -2.98 -14.72
N ASP A 139 -13.14 -2.09 -13.87
CA ASP A 139 -12.34 -1.06 -13.22
C ASP A 139 -12.50 -1.17 -11.69
N ILE A 140 -11.40 -1.04 -10.95
CA ILE A 140 -11.39 -1.11 -9.49
C ILE A 140 -10.75 0.13 -8.92
N SER A 141 -11.47 0.75 -7.98
CA SER A 141 -10.98 1.86 -7.19
C SER A 141 -10.69 1.41 -5.77
N TYR A 142 -9.49 1.66 -5.29
CA TYR A 142 -9.03 1.27 -3.96
C TYR A 142 -9.02 2.46 -3.01
N THR A 143 -9.44 2.21 -1.77
CA THR A 143 -9.28 3.13 -0.65
C THR A 143 -8.50 2.42 0.46
N PHE A 144 -7.24 2.79 0.62
CA PHE A 144 -6.38 2.34 1.71
C PHE A 144 -6.30 3.41 2.80
N ILE A 145 -6.64 3.05 4.02
CA ILE A 145 -6.64 3.93 5.18
C ILE A 145 -5.61 3.41 6.17
N SER A 146 -4.66 4.24 6.54
CA SER A 146 -3.69 3.99 7.60
C SER A 146 -3.98 4.88 8.79
N LEU A 147 -4.04 4.32 9.99
CA LEU A 147 -4.26 5.08 11.22
C LEU A 147 -2.99 5.76 11.74
N GLU A 148 -1.81 5.47 11.16
CA GLU A 148 -0.56 6.13 11.53
C GLU A 148 -0.65 7.65 11.44
N SER A 149 -1.24 8.14 10.36
CA SER A 149 -1.35 9.57 10.08
C SER A 149 -2.78 10.04 9.80
N GLY A 150 -3.76 9.16 9.96
CA GLY A 150 -5.12 9.39 9.47
C GLY A 150 -5.19 9.52 7.95
N THR A 151 -4.17 9.03 7.25
CA THR A 151 -3.98 9.26 5.82
C THR A 151 -4.76 8.24 5.00
N THR A 152 -5.38 8.73 3.94
CA THR A 152 -6.15 7.91 3.01
C THR A 152 -5.55 8.00 1.62
N TRP A 153 -5.15 6.86 1.05
CA TRP A 153 -4.76 6.73 -0.36
C TRP A 153 -5.96 6.27 -1.18
N LYS A 154 -6.28 7.02 -2.24
CA LYS A 154 -7.29 6.64 -3.22
C LYS A 154 -6.61 6.47 -4.57
N PHE A 155 -6.63 5.28 -5.12
CA PHE A 155 -6.02 4.93 -6.40
C PHE A 155 -6.93 3.95 -7.15
N SER A 156 -6.67 3.71 -8.41
CA SER A 156 -7.41 2.70 -9.20
C SER A 156 -6.43 1.74 -9.86
N SER A 157 -6.98 0.72 -10.53
CA SER A 157 -6.23 -0.32 -11.21
C SER A 157 -5.03 0.21 -12.01
N ASN A 158 -5.20 1.35 -12.71
CA ASN A 158 -4.17 1.93 -13.57
C ASN A 158 -3.67 3.32 -13.14
N LYS A 159 -4.09 3.81 -11.96
CA LYS A 159 -3.70 5.14 -11.48
C LYS A 159 -3.15 5.06 -10.05
N PRO A 160 -1.85 5.27 -9.87
CA PRO A 160 -1.25 5.31 -8.53
C PRO A 160 -1.77 6.51 -7.73
N ALA A 161 -1.76 6.38 -6.41
CA ALA A 161 -1.90 7.53 -5.51
C ALA A 161 -0.56 7.90 -4.92
N SER A 162 -0.32 9.19 -4.83
CA SER A 162 0.86 9.75 -4.17
C SER A 162 0.45 10.73 -3.10
N ILE A 163 1.01 10.60 -1.91
CA ILE A 163 0.82 11.56 -0.83
C ILE A 163 2.14 11.90 -0.15
N TRP A 164 2.20 13.09 0.39
CA TRP A 164 3.30 13.53 1.25
C TRP A 164 3.00 13.13 2.69
N VAL A 165 3.98 12.52 3.35
CA VAL A 165 3.91 12.16 4.76
C VAL A 165 4.86 13.04 5.55
N GLY A 166 4.34 13.75 6.58
CA GLY A 166 5.09 14.68 7.43
C GLY A 166 4.74 16.15 7.19
N THR A 167 5.46 17.04 7.84
CA THR A 167 5.25 18.49 7.73
C THR A 167 6.21 19.12 6.72
N PRO A 168 5.77 20.05 5.85
CA PRO A 168 6.63 20.75 4.90
C PRO A 168 7.80 21.53 5.54
N ALA A 169 7.72 21.81 6.84
CA ALA A 169 8.73 22.56 7.58
C ALA A 169 10.05 21.78 7.84
N GLU A 170 10.03 20.46 7.70
CA GLU A 170 11.18 19.57 7.96
C GLU A 170 12.00 19.21 6.71
N GLY A 171 11.76 19.88 5.60
CA GLY A 171 12.37 19.59 4.31
C GLY A 171 11.52 18.69 3.42
N ALA A 172 12.02 18.37 2.23
CA ALA A 172 11.30 17.54 1.26
C ALA A 172 11.15 16.11 1.84
N LEU A 173 9.99 15.83 2.41
CA LEU A 173 9.67 14.51 2.94
C LEU A 173 9.44 13.53 1.80
N PRO A 174 9.85 12.26 1.95
CA PRO A 174 9.65 11.28 0.91
C PRO A 174 8.15 11.08 0.66
N GLN A 175 7.77 11.24 -0.59
CA GLN A 175 6.41 10.94 -1.04
C GLN A 175 6.13 9.45 -0.90
N ARG A 176 5.00 9.09 -0.32
CA ARG A 176 4.52 7.70 -0.29
C ARG A 176 3.62 7.47 -1.50
N VAL A 177 3.84 6.37 -2.18
CA VAL A 177 3.11 5.99 -3.38
C VAL A 177 2.46 4.63 -3.14
N CYS A 178 1.17 4.50 -3.45
CA CYS A 178 0.45 3.22 -3.46
C CYS A 178 -0.12 2.97 -4.85
N LEU A 179 -0.07 1.71 -5.28
CA LEU A 179 -0.59 1.25 -6.56
C LEU A 179 -1.20 -0.16 -6.42
N SER A 180 -2.09 -0.53 -7.35
CA SER A 180 -2.64 -1.88 -7.41
C SER A 180 -1.56 -2.88 -7.83
N ARG A 181 -1.60 -4.09 -7.25
CA ARG A 181 -0.84 -5.26 -7.73
C ARG A 181 -1.58 -6.02 -8.84
N HIS A 182 -2.76 -5.57 -9.23
CA HIS A 182 -3.67 -6.19 -10.20
C HIS A 182 -4.18 -7.59 -9.80
N THR A 183 -3.88 -8.07 -8.60
CA THR A 183 -4.26 -9.42 -8.15
C THR A 183 -5.78 -9.64 -8.12
N LEU A 184 -6.54 -8.63 -7.67
CA LEU A 184 -8.01 -8.71 -7.64
C LEU A 184 -8.59 -8.66 -9.05
N GLU A 185 -8.10 -7.73 -9.86
CA GLU A 185 -8.52 -7.54 -11.25
C GLU A 185 -8.32 -8.81 -12.09
N GLU A 186 -7.12 -9.39 -12.02
CA GLU A 186 -6.78 -10.62 -12.74
C GLU A 186 -7.62 -11.81 -12.28
N SER A 187 -7.83 -11.93 -10.97
CA SER A 187 -8.66 -12.99 -10.40
C SER A 187 -10.13 -12.87 -10.88
N LEU A 188 -10.68 -11.65 -10.83
CA LEU A 188 -12.06 -11.39 -11.24
C LEU A 188 -12.27 -11.62 -12.73
N ILE A 189 -11.40 -11.04 -13.58
CA ILE A 189 -11.55 -11.17 -15.03
C ILE A 189 -11.33 -12.60 -15.49
N SER A 190 -10.48 -13.38 -14.81
CA SER A 190 -10.33 -14.81 -15.09
C SER A 190 -11.62 -15.56 -14.79
N LYS A 191 -12.21 -15.37 -13.62
CA LYS A 191 -13.49 -16.00 -13.24
C LYS A 191 -14.64 -15.62 -14.18
N ILE A 192 -14.66 -14.37 -14.65
CA ILE A 192 -15.66 -13.87 -15.59
C ILE A 192 -15.50 -14.54 -16.97
N ARG A 193 -14.26 -14.82 -17.39
CA ARG A 193 -13.99 -15.55 -18.65
C ARG A 193 -14.48 -17.00 -18.63
N ASP A 194 -14.53 -17.58 -17.44
CA ASP A 194 -14.93 -18.98 -17.23
C ASP A 194 -16.48 -19.16 -17.13
N LEU A 195 -17.25 -18.05 -17.16
CA LEU A 195 -18.72 -18.06 -17.21
C LEU A 195 -19.25 -18.41 -18.61
#